data_ee3f96d6a3b5039a272aa98a35f42497
#
_entry.id   ee3f96d6a3b5039a272aa98a35f42497
#
_cell.length_a   1.000
_cell.length_b   1.000
_cell.length_c   1.000
_cell.angle_alpha   90.00
_cell.angle_beta   90.00
_cell.angle_gamma   90.00
#
_symmetry.space_group_name_H-M   'P 1'
#
loop_
_entity.id
_entity.type
_entity.pdbx_description
1 polymer ?
#
loop_
_entity_poly.entity_id
_entity_poly.type
_entity_poly.pdbx_seq_one_letter_code
_entity_poly.pdbx_strand_id
1 'polypeptide(L)'
;WEEDYEYGGWWKGGLVCSGKAKTDENGIAFIEIPTKSSYDQKQTFTIEVKMTDESRREITQSAKVIVVPGSFEILIKIPKYIYTPEEEIPVVLSIKPYEGQKISGKKQLKIMVSQETYDQKKRRWNFKEIFSKNLIVDKEETTVNIKPGVNGYIRIDAQGIDQYNNIITATRYVWVTSRDYYSSWYGKKELEI
;
A
#
# COMPACT_ATOMS: atom_id res chain seq x y z
N TRP A 1 10.62 -23.80 18.39
CA TRP A 1 9.97 -22.55 17.97
C TRP A 1 8.45 -22.80 18.00
N GLU A 2 7.74 -22.27 18.99
CA GLU A 2 6.27 -22.26 18.99
C GLU A 2 5.83 -20.95 18.31
N GLU A 3 5.18 -21.07 17.16
CA GLU A 3 4.59 -19.96 16.43
C GLU A 3 3.12 -19.81 16.86
N ASP A 4 2.85 -18.88 17.76
CA ASP A 4 1.48 -18.45 18.05
C ASP A 4 1.12 -17.28 17.12
N TYR A 5 0.29 -17.57 16.10
CA TYR A 5 -0.27 -16.57 15.22
C TYR A 5 -1.67 -16.15 15.69
N GLU A 6 -1.76 -15.04 16.42
CA GLU A 6 -3.05 -14.37 16.66
C GLU A 6 -3.34 -13.35 15.56
N TYR A 7 -4.39 -13.56 14.80
CA TYR A 7 -4.92 -12.60 13.82
C TYR A 7 -5.69 -11.51 14.55
N GLY A 8 -5.06 -10.39 14.86
CA GLY A 8 -5.66 -9.21 15.49
C GLY A 8 -6.06 -8.14 14.47
N GLY A 9 -7.23 -7.59 14.70
CA GLY A 9 -7.96 -6.65 13.83
C GLY A 9 -7.25 -5.34 13.45
N TRP A 10 -7.80 -4.68 12.51
CA TRP A 10 -7.40 -3.64 11.56
C TRP A 10 -6.65 -2.38 12.07
N TRP A 11 -6.38 -2.18 13.38
CA TRP A 11 -5.77 -0.93 13.89
C TRP A 11 -4.84 -1.08 15.11
N LYS A 12 -4.42 -2.27 15.46
CA LYS A 12 -3.38 -2.46 16.51
C LYS A 12 -2.25 -3.28 15.93
N GLY A 13 -1.03 -2.78 16.02
CA GLY A 13 0.16 -3.56 15.71
C GLY A 13 0.12 -4.87 16.49
N GLY A 14 0.09 -6.00 15.78
CA GLY A 14 0.08 -7.32 16.39
C GLY A 14 1.49 -7.78 16.72
N LEU A 15 1.62 -8.72 17.65
CA LEU A 15 2.87 -9.44 17.89
C LEU A 15 3.19 -10.25 16.62
N VAL A 16 4.35 -9.97 16.01
CA VAL A 16 4.79 -10.65 14.78
C VAL A 16 5.50 -11.96 15.13
N CYS A 17 6.39 -11.91 16.10
CA CYS A 17 7.06 -13.09 16.66
C CYS A 17 7.58 -12.78 18.06
N SER A 18 7.78 -13.82 18.86
CA SER A 18 8.51 -13.76 20.12
C SER A 18 9.40 -14.99 20.23
N GLY A 19 10.50 -14.89 20.98
CA GLY A 19 11.42 -15.99 21.14
C GLY A 19 12.43 -15.72 22.25
N LYS A 20 13.29 -16.70 22.52
CA LYS A 20 14.37 -16.60 23.49
C LYS A 20 15.69 -16.91 22.79
N ALA A 21 16.72 -16.13 23.07
CA ALA A 21 18.05 -16.35 22.57
C ALA A 21 19.04 -16.30 23.75
N LYS A 22 20.18 -16.96 23.60
CA LYS A 22 21.32 -16.79 24.51
C LYS A 22 22.41 -15.99 23.79
N THR A 23 23.07 -15.13 24.54
CA THR A 23 24.27 -14.45 24.03
C THR A 23 25.45 -15.42 23.93
N ASP A 24 26.31 -15.17 23.00
CA ASP A 24 27.60 -15.83 22.87
C ASP A 24 28.59 -15.32 23.95
N GLU A 25 29.87 -15.78 23.88
CA GLU A 25 30.94 -15.39 24.80
C GLU A 25 31.26 -13.87 24.74
N ASN A 26 30.88 -13.19 23.64
CA ASN A 26 31.06 -11.77 23.46
C ASN A 26 29.83 -10.95 23.90
N GLY A 27 28.79 -11.61 24.43
CA GLY A 27 27.54 -10.98 24.83
C GLY A 27 26.60 -10.64 23.65
N ILE A 28 26.80 -11.24 22.48
CA ILE A 28 26.01 -10.98 21.24
C ILE A 28 25.00 -12.11 21.03
N ALA A 29 23.77 -11.75 20.72
CA ALA A 29 22.74 -12.67 20.22
C ALA A 29 22.23 -12.22 18.86
N PHE A 30 22.12 -13.15 17.93
CA PHE A 30 21.54 -12.91 16.61
C PHE A 30 20.12 -13.44 16.57
N ILE A 31 19.18 -12.60 16.13
CA ILE A 31 17.77 -12.96 15.97
C ILE A 31 17.39 -12.61 14.53
N GLU A 32 16.90 -13.60 13.81
CA GLU A 32 16.36 -13.43 12.46
C GLU A 32 14.84 -13.34 12.54
N ILE A 33 14.28 -12.25 12.01
CA ILE A 33 12.83 -12.04 11.96
C ILE A 33 12.42 -12.09 10.49
N PRO A 34 11.69 -13.13 10.04
CA PRO A 34 11.24 -13.20 8.66
C PRO A 34 10.21 -12.10 8.37
N THR A 35 10.47 -11.32 7.35
CA THR A 35 9.51 -10.34 6.84
C THR A 35 8.72 -10.95 5.68
N LYS A 36 7.39 -10.78 5.69
CA LYS A 36 6.56 -11.29 4.59
C LYS A 36 6.68 -10.36 3.38
N SER A 37 6.92 -10.91 2.20
CA SER A 37 6.92 -10.17 0.92
C SER A 37 5.55 -9.61 0.52
N SER A 38 4.49 -9.94 1.26
CA SER A 38 3.14 -9.43 1.04
C SER A 38 2.89 -8.03 1.60
N TYR A 39 3.88 -7.42 2.23
CA TYR A 39 3.77 -6.03 2.67
C TYR A 39 4.04 -5.12 1.47
N ASP A 40 2.98 -4.62 0.87
CA ASP A 40 3.02 -3.65 -0.23
C ASP A 40 3.24 -2.20 0.25
N GLN A 41 3.36 -2.00 1.58
CA GLN A 41 3.56 -0.71 2.22
C GLN A 41 4.70 -0.76 3.23
N LYS A 42 5.29 0.41 3.48
CA LYS A 42 6.27 0.62 4.55
C LYS A 42 5.71 0.21 5.91
N GLN A 43 6.43 -0.64 6.63
CA GLN A 43 6.10 -1.13 7.96
C GLN A 43 7.12 -0.63 8.98
N THR A 44 6.67 -0.36 10.19
CA THR A 44 7.55 -0.06 11.32
C THR A 44 7.45 -1.18 12.33
N PHE A 45 8.53 -1.91 12.52
CA PHE A 45 8.64 -2.95 13.54
C PHE A 45 9.23 -2.34 14.81
N THR A 46 8.61 -2.60 15.93
CA THR A 46 9.18 -2.32 17.26
C THR A 46 9.74 -3.62 17.82
N ILE A 47 11.02 -3.66 18.08
CA ILE A 47 11.73 -4.81 18.66
C ILE A 47 11.95 -4.48 20.12
N GLU A 48 11.38 -5.29 21.02
CA GLU A 48 11.59 -5.21 22.45
C GLU A 48 12.48 -6.38 22.90
N VAL A 49 13.56 -6.09 23.57
CA VAL A 49 14.48 -7.09 24.12
C VAL A 49 14.50 -6.97 25.64
N LYS A 50 14.24 -8.11 26.31
CA LYS A 50 14.37 -8.26 27.74
C LYS A 50 15.55 -9.16 28.03
N MET A 51 16.49 -8.67 28.82
CA MET A 51 17.67 -9.42 29.22
C MET A 51 17.66 -9.59 30.74
N THR A 52 17.89 -10.80 31.18
CA THR A 52 18.04 -11.12 32.60
C THR A 52 19.47 -11.56 32.87
N ASP A 53 20.16 -10.92 33.77
CA ASP A 53 21.51 -11.29 34.20
C ASP A 53 21.51 -12.48 35.21
N GLU A 54 22.69 -12.97 35.55
CA GLU A 54 22.85 -14.05 36.53
C GLU A 54 22.29 -13.66 37.92
N SER A 55 22.27 -12.36 38.22
CA SER A 55 21.70 -11.82 39.48
C SER A 55 20.16 -11.65 39.40
N ARG A 56 19.51 -12.13 38.31
CA ARG A 56 18.07 -12.02 38.03
C ARG A 56 17.57 -10.58 37.88
N ARG A 57 18.44 -9.65 37.53
CA ARG A 57 18.03 -8.29 37.18
C ARG A 57 17.57 -8.28 35.72
N GLU A 58 16.42 -7.68 35.50
CA GLU A 58 15.85 -7.54 34.17
C GLU A 58 16.12 -6.13 33.62
N ILE A 59 16.63 -6.06 32.41
CA ILE A 59 16.83 -4.84 31.64
C ILE A 59 15.99 -4.98 30.37
N THR A 60 15.15 -3.99 30.10
CA THR A 60 14.34 -3.92 28.87
C THR A 60 14.82 -2.80 28.00
N GLN A 61 14.99 -3.09 26.70
CA GLN A 61 15.35 -2.12 25.70
C GLN A 61 14.47 -2.29 24.46
N SER A 62 14.18 -1.19 23.75
CA SER A 62 13.40 -1.24 22.53
C SER A 62 14.08 -0.48 21.40
N ALA A 63 13.91 -0.97 20.18
CA ALA A 63 14.37 -0.33 18.95
C ALA A 63 13.27 -0.38 17.89
N LYS A 64 13.31 0.57 16.95
CA LYS A 64 12.41 0.58 15.79
C LYS A 64 13.19 0.34 14.53
N VAL A 65 12.68 -0.55 13.70
CA VAL A 65 13.23 -0.86 12.38
C VAL A 65 12.14 -0.62 11.33
N ILE A 66 12.52 0.05 10.27
CA ILE A 66 11.64 0.31 9.13
C ILE A 66 11.90 -0.75 8.07
N VAL A 67 10.86 -1.49 7.71
CA VAL A 67 10.88 -2.45 6.61
C VAL A 67 10.10 -1.85 5.44
N VAL A 68 10.70 -1.86 4.27
CA VAL A 68 10.14 -1.30 3.04
C VAL A 68 9.98 -2.39 1.98
N PRO A 69 8.96 -2.29 1.09
CA PRO A 69 8.69 -3.32 0.09
C PRO A 69 9.73 -3.40 -1.03
N GLY A 70 10.61 -2.41 -1.13
CA GLY A 70 11.65 -2.36 -2.16
C GLY A 70 12.55 -1.14 -2.04
N SER A 71 13.25 -0.78 -3.11
CA SER A 71 14.22 0.32 -3.11
C SER A 71 13.62 1.72 -3.29
N PHE A 72 12.34 1.81 -3.69
CA PHE A 72 11.64 3.07 -3.90
C PHE A 72 10.15 2.95 -3.58
N GLU A 73 9.50 4.07 -3.43
CA GLU A 73 8.04 4.19 -3.40
C GLU A 73 7.53 4.85 -4.68
N ILE A 74 6.33 4.48 -5.11
CA ILE A 74 5.60 5.13 -6.19
C ILE A 74 4.62 6.11 -5.55
N LEU A 75 4.68 7.37 -5.95
CA LEU A 75 3.76 8.40 -5.51
C LEU A 75 2.74 8.66 -6.61
N ILE A 76 1.46 8.58 -6.26
CA ILE A 76 0.34 8.94 -7.14
C ILE A 76 -0.34 10.16 -6.53
N LYS A 77 -0.35 11.28 -7.27
CA LYS A 77 -1.08 12.49 -6.92
C LYS A 77 -2.23 12.70 -7.89
N ILE A 78 -3.41 12.99 -7.36
CA ILE A 78 -4.61 13.29 -8.12
C ILE A 78 -5.23 14.54 -7.49
N PRO A 79 -5.50 15.61 -8.28
CA PRO A 79 -5.88 16.92 -7.72
C PRO A 79 -7.18 16.93 -6.93
N LYS A 80 -8.13 16.09 -7.31
CA LYS A 80 -9.42 16.00 -6.65
C LYS A 80 -9.90 14.56 -6.54
N TYR A 81 -10.89 14.32 -5.69
CA TYR A 81 -11.42 12.98 -5.43
C TYR A 81 -12.65 12.65 -6.30
N ILE A 82 -13.40 13.65 -6.74
CA ILE A 82 -14.64 13.48 -7.51
C ILE A 82 -14.46 14.03 -8.92
N TYR A 83 -14.86 13.23 -9.91
CA TYR A 83 -14.82 13.54 -11.33
C TYR A 83 -16.15 13.18 -12.00
N THR A 84 -16.38 13.70 -13.21
CA THR A 84 -17.44 13.23 -14.08
C THR A 84 -16.89 12.22 -15.09
N PRO A 85 -17.74 11.37 -15.71
CA PRO A 85 -17.28 10.39 -16.71
C PRO A 85 -16.56 11.01 -17.91
N GLU A 86 -16.93 12.24 -18.27
CA GLU A 86 -16.39 12.96 -19.41
C GLU A 86 -15.11 13.76 -19.09
N GLU A 87 -14.83 13.93 -17.82
CA GLU A 87 -13.70 14.69 -17.36
C GLU A 87 -12.42 13.86 -17.35
N GLU A 88 -11.31 14.47 -17.75
CA GLU A 88 -9.99 13.83 -17.63
C GLU A 88 -9.49 13.88 -16.18
N ILE A 89 -9.01 12.74 -15.72
CA ILE A 89 -8.33 12.57 -14.43
C ILE A 89 -6.84 12.72 -14.68
N PRO A 90 -6.20 13.83 -14.28
CA PRO A 90 -4.74 13.96 -14.36
C PRO A 90 -4.10 13.15 -13.22
N VAL A 91 -3.45 12.06 -13.59
CA VAL A 91 -2.70 11.20 -12.66
C VAL A 91 -1.24 11.57 -12.76
N VAL A 92 -0.70 12.16 -11.71
CA VAL A 92 0.70 12.54 -11.62
C VAL A 92 1.47 11.46 -10.88
N LEU A 93 2.46 10.87 -11.54
CA LEU A 93 3.31 9.81 -11.05
C LEU A 93 4.72 10.31 -10.80
N SER A 94 5.29 9.96 -9.68
CA SER A 94 6.72 10.13 -9.40
C SER A 94 7.25 8.96 -8.58
N ILE A 95 8.57 8.79 -8.54
CA ILE A 95 9.25 7.79 -7.74
C ILE A 95 10.16 8.46 -6.74
N LYS A 96 10.21 7.94 -5.52
CA LYS A 96 11.07 8.43 -4.45
C LYS A 96 11.86 7.28 -3.84
N PRO A 97 13.20 7.36 -3.75
CA PRO A 97 13.97 6.34 -3.06
C PRO A 97 13.63 6.32 -1.57
N TYR A 98 13.62 5.14 -0.98
CA TYR A 98 13.65 5.03 0.48
C TYR A 98 15.00 5.49 1.02
N GLU A 99 15.03 5.87 2.30
CA GLU A 99 16.24 6.32 2.98
C GLU A 99 17.36 5.27 2.85
N GLY A 100 18.56 5.71 2.52
CA GLY A 100 19.71 4.84 2.28
C GLY A 100 19.71 4.14 0.91
N GLN A 101 18.65 4.25 0.12
CA GLN A 101 18.56 3.65 -1.22
C GLN A 101 18.91 4.67 -2.31
N LYS A 102 19.50 4.17 -3.39
CA LYS A 102 19.76 4.97 -4.60
C LYS A 102 18.94 4.43 -5.76
N ILE A 103 18.23 5.31 -6.43
CA ILE A 103 17.60 5.01 -7.70
C ILE A 103 18.51 5.50 -8.82
N SER A 104 18.95 4.60 -9.66
CA SER A 104 19.68 4.93 -10.88
C SER A 104 18.74 4.83 -12.08
N GLY A 105 18.71 5.91 -12.89
CA GLY A 105 17.96 5.95 -14.15
C GLY A 105 16.44 5.92 -14.02
N LYS A 106 15.84 5.89 -15.20
CA LYS A 106 14.38 5.84 -15.38
C LYS A 106 13.84 4.46 -15.00
N LYS A 107 12.63 4.42 -14.47
CA LYS A 107 11.92 3.18 -14.12
C LYS A 107 10.71 2.99 -15.02
N GLN A 108 10.50 1.76 -15.44
CA GLN A 108 9.29 1.40 -16.13
C GLN A 108 8.19 1.12 -15.10
N LEU A 109 7.08 1.83 -15.23
CA LEU A 109 5.87 1.59 -14.44
C LEU A 109 4.74 1.16 -15.36
N LYS A 110 3.90 0.27 -14.86
CA LYS A 110 2.60 -0.04 -15.46
C LYS A 110 1.52 0.65 -14.65
N ILE A 111 0.74 1.53 -15.29
CA ILE A 111 -0.48 2.06 -14.70
C ILE A 111 -1.67 1.22 -15.19
N MET A 112 -2.55 0.88 -14.26
CA MET A 112 -3.79 0.15 -14.52
C MET A 112 -4.94 0.89 -13.84
N VAL A 113 -6.04 1.06 -14.54
CA VAL A 113 -7.23 1.73 -14.03
C VAL A 113 -8.41 0.79 -14.16
N SER A 114 -9.09 0.56 -13.06
CA SER A 114 -10.20 -0.39 -12.99
C SER A 114 -11.43 0.27 -12.37
N GLN A 115 -12.58 -0.02 -12.93
CA GLN A 115 -13.88 0.26 -12.30
C GLN A 115 -14.18 -0.84 -11.29
N GLU A 116 -14.46 -0.46 -10.05
CA GLU A 116 -14.90 -1.37 -9.01
C GLU A 116 -16.43 -1.37 -8.93
N THR A 117 -17.02 -2.56 -8.97
CA THR A 117 -18.46 -2.77 -8.83
C THR A 117 -18.73 -3.90 -7.85
N TYR A 118 -19.69 -3.71 -6.95
CA TYR A 118 -20.08 -4.74 -6.00
C TYR A 118 -21.22 -5.58 -6.54
N ASP A 119 -20.99 -6.88 -6.73
CA ASP A 119 -22.02 -7.85 -7.09
C ASP A 119 -22.76 -8.32 -5.83
N GLN A 120 -23.95 -7.78 -5.60
CA GLN A 120 -24.77 -8.11 -4.43
C GLN A 120 -25.16 -9.59 -4.35
N LYS A 121 -25.38 -10.25 -5.50
CA LYS A 121 -25.77 -11.67 -5.54
C LYS A 121 -24.61 -12.58 -5.13
N LYS A 122 -23.42 -12.29 -5.61
CA LYS A 122 -22.20 -13.07 -5.33
C LYS A 122 -21.44 -12.56 -4.09
N ARG A 123 -21.89 -11.44 -3.50
CA ARG A 123 -21.24 -10.77 -2.36
C ARG A 123 -19.74 -10.54 -2.55
N ARG A 124 -19.36 -10.12 -3.76
CA ARG A 124 -17.94 -9.88 -4.10
C ARG A 124 -17.77 -8.62 -4.93
N TRP A 125 -16.59 -8.04 -4.81
CA TRP A 125 -16.14 -6.97 -5.69
C TRP A 125 -15.70 -7.55 -7.03
N ASN A 126 -16.12 -6.91 -8.11
CA ASN A 126 -15.64 -7.16 -9.46
C ASN A 126 -14.82 -5.95 -9.90
N PHE A 127 -13.74 -6.24 -10.63
CA PHE A 127 -12.83 -5.23 -11.17
C PHE A 127 -12.87 -5.35 -12.68
N LYS A 128 -13.18 -4.25 -13.35
CA LYS A 128 -13.16 -4.16 -14.82
C LYS A 128 -12.08 -3.18 -15.21
N GLU A 129 -11.01 -3.66 -15.84
CA GLU A 129 -9.98 -2.79 -16.40
C GLU A 129 -10.59 -1.90 -17.48
N ILE A 130 -10.37 -0.58 -17.36
CA ILE A 130 -10.85 0.44 -18.31
C ILE A 130 -9.70 1.13 -19.02
N PHE A 131 -8.49 1.09 -18.45
CA PHE A 131 -7.29 1.66 -19.04
C PHE A 131 -6.05 0.98 -18.50
N SER A 132 -5.03 0.82 -19.35
CA SER A 132 -3.71 0.35 -18.92
C SER A 132 -2.63 0.90 -19.85
N LYS A 133 -1.48 1.29 -19.28
CA LYS A 133 -0.36 1.84 -20.04
C LYS A 133 0.97 1.59 -19.34
N ASN A 134 2.01 1.28 -20.13
CA ASN A 134 3.39 1.28 -19.64
C ASN A 134 3.99 2.68 -19.82
N LEU A 135 4.69 3.13 -18.81
CA LEU A 135 5.28 4.47 -18.72
C LEU A 135 6.73 4.38 -18.29
N ILE A 136 7.51 5.33 -18.73
CA ILE A 136 8.86 5.54 -18.21
C ILE A 136 8.80 6.75 -17.28
N VAL A 137 9.09 6.53 -16.01
CA VAL A 137 9.04 7.55 -14.95
C VAL A 137 10.45 7.77 -14.41
N ASP A 138 10.79 9.01 -14.22
CA ASP A 138 12.02 9.47 -13.57
C ASP A 138 11.69 10.07 -12.20
N LYS A 139 12.66 10.71 -11.56
CA LYS A 139 12.46 11.52 -10.34
C LYS A 139 11.50 12.69 -10.57
N GLU A 140 11.42 13.17 -11.81
CA GLU A 140 10.46 14.19 -12.23
C GLU A 140 9.05 13.62 -12.33
N GLU A 141 8.05 14.48 -12.13
CA GLU A 141 6.65 14.10 -12.23
C GLU A 141 6.26 13.80 -13.68
N THR A 142 5.58 12.68 -13.87
CA THR A 142 5.03 12.26 -15.18
C THR A 142 3.51 12.26 -15.07
N THR A 143 2.83 13.02 -15.94
CA THR A 143 1.37 13.10 -15.93
C THR A 143 0.78 12.20 -17.01
N VAL A 144 -0.29 11.48 -16.63
CA VAL A 144 -1.13 10.70 -17.53
C VAL A 144 -2.56 11.15 -17.34
N ASN A 145 -3.19 11.63 -18.41
CA ASN A 145 -4.61 11.96 -18.40
C ASN A 145 -5.44 10.73 -18.76
N ILE A 146 -6.43 10.43 -17.93
CA ILE A 146 -7.30 9.27 -18.07
C ILE A 146 -8.74 9.73 -18.13
N LYS A 147 -9.45 9.39 -19.20
CA LYS A 147 -10.89 9.62 -19.32
C LYS A 147 -11.62 8.36 -18.91
N PRO A 148 -12.31 8.35 -17.75
CA PRO A 148 -12.89 7.11 -17.21
C PRO A 148 -14.07 6.59 -18.06
N GLY A 149 -14.92 7.44 -18.60
CA GLY A 149 -16.08 7.08 -19.42
C GLY A 149 -17.16 6.25 -18.70
N VAL A 150 -17.00 6.04 -17.38
CA VAL A 150 -17.88 5.19 -16.56
C VAL A 150 -18.12 5.85 -15.21
N ASN A 151 -19.24 5.53 -14.56
CA ASN A 151 -19.53 5.96 -13.18
C ASN A 151 -19.06 4.92 -12.16
N GLY A 152 -18.82 5.34 -10.92
CA GLY A 152 -18.52 4.48 -9.78
C GLY A 152 -17.14 4.71 -9.18
N TYR A 153 -16.69 3.79 -8.35
CA TYR A 153 -15.34 3.79 -7.82
C TYR A 153 -14.35 3.37 -8.90
N ILE A 154 -13.36 4.22 -9.08
CA ILE A 154 -12.24 3.97 -9.99
C ILE A 154 -10.99 3.78 -9.16
N ARG A 155 -10.39 2.61 -9.28
CA ARG A 155 -9.12 2.25 -8.70
C ARG A 155 -8.01 2.50 -9.70
N ILE A 156 -6.99 3.20 -9.27
CA ILE A 156 -5.80 3.53 -10.06
C ILE A 156 -4.60 2.90 -9.38
N ASP A 157 -4.04 1.89 -10.03
CA ASP A 157 -2.85 1.18 -9.57
C ASP A 157 -1.65 1.58 -10.42
N ALA A 158 -0.52 1.81 -9.78
CA ALA A 158 0.77 1.91 -10.46
C ALA A 158 1.70 0.83 -9.92
N GLN A 159 2.35 0.08 -10.80
CA GLN A 159 3.23 -1.01 -10.45
C GLN A 159 4.59 -0.85 -11.12
N GLY A 160 5.66 -1.11 -10.40
CA GLY A 160 7.03 -1.14 -10.89
C GLY A 160 7.82 -2.29 -10.28
N ILE A 161 9.01 -2.55 -10.82
CA ILE A 161 9.94 -3.56 -10.32
C ILE A 161 11.26 -2.89 -10.02
N ASP A 162 11.85 -3.18 -8.87
CA ASP A 162 13.16 -2.65 -8.49
C ASP A 162 14.32 -3.57 -8.98
N GLN A 163 15.55 -3.17 -8.69
CA GLN A 163 16.75 -3.94 -9.08
C GLN A 163 16.90 -5.29 -8.36
N TYR A 164 16.10 -5.55 -7.35
CA TYR A 164 16.08 -6.80 -6.58
C TYR A 164 14.89 -7.68 -6.95
N ASN A 165 14.15 -7.34 -8.03
CA ASN A 165 12.92 -7.97 -8.47
C ASN A 165 11.74 -7.85 -7.48
N ASN A 166 11.78 -6.90 -6.57
CA ASN A 166 10.64 -6.61 -5.73
C ASN A 166 9.57 -5.87 -6.54
N ILE A 167 8.33 -6.33 -6.41
CA ILE A 167 7.17 -5.65 -6.99
C ILE A 167 6.74 -4.54 -6.05
N ILE A 168 6.73 -3.31 -6.56
CA ILE A 168 6.35 -2.12 -5.83
C ILE A 168 5.05 -1.61 -6.41
N THR A 169 4.05 -1.40 -5.55
CA THR A 169 2.72 -0.96 -5.95
C THR A 169 2.31 0.30 -5.20
N ALA A 170 1.50 1.11 -5.87
CA ALA A 170 0.78 2.21 -5.24
C ALA A 170 -0.64 2.24 -5.78
N THR A 171 -1.60 2.54 -4.93
CA THR A 171 -3.02 2.58 -5.27
C THR A 171 -3.65 3.89 -4.84
N ARG A 172 -4.53 4.45 -5.67
CA ARG A 172 -5.41 5.57 -5.35
C ARG A 172 -6.81 5.28 -5.86
N TYR A 173 -7.76 5.93 -5.22
CA TYR A 173 -9.17 5.83 -5.58
C TYR A 173 -9.73 7.19 -5.89
N VAL A 174 -10.62 7.26 -6.88
CA VAL A 174 -11.46 8.42 -7.16
C VAL A 174 -12.89 7.98 -7.34
N TRP A 175 -13.82 8.88 -7.09
CA TRP A 175 -15.24 8.68 -7.34
C TRP A 175 -15.61 9.37 -8.64
N VAL A 176 -16.20 8.64 -9.57
CA VAL A 176 -16.71 9.19 -10.83
C VAL A 176 -18.22 9.13 -10.82
N THR A 177 -18.88 10.28 -10.96
CA THR A 177 -20.35 10.36 -10.91
C THR A 177 -20.90 11.40 -11.87
N SER A 178 -22.02 11.08 -12.49
CA SER A 178 -22.86 12.04 -13.19
C SER A 178 -24.09 12.39 -12.34
N ARG A 179 -24.74 13.48 -12.68
CA ARG A 179 -25.94 13.94 -11.97
C ARG A 179 -27.03 12.86 -11.94
N ASP A 180 -27.20 12.15 -13.03
CA ASP A 180 -28.24 11.10 -13.16
C ASP A 180 -27.88 9.84 -12.34
N TYR A 181 -26.59 9.53 -12.22
CA TYR A 181 -26.12 8.40 -11.42
C TYR A 181 -26.37 8.61 -9.93
N TYR A 182 -26.14 9.83 -9.44
CA TYR A 182 -26.39 10.18 -8.05
C TYR A 182 -27.86 10.06 -7.68
N SER A 183 -28.78 10.52 -8.55
CA SER A 183 -30.23 10.45 -8.33
C SER A 183 -30.75 9.01 -8.29
N SER A 184 -30.12 8.07 -9.02
CA SER A 184 -30.55 6.66 -9.03
C SER A 184 -30.21 5.91 -7.74
N TRP A 185 -29.17 6.34 -7.00
CA TRP A 185 -28.74 5.70 -5.74
C TRP A 185 -29.59 6.14 -4.53
N TYR A 186 -30.02 7.39 -4.52
CA TYR A 186 -30.75 7.96 -3.38
C TYR A 186 -32.29 7.89 -3.54
N GLY A 187 -32.78 7.25 -4.61
CA GLY A 187 -34.22 7.19 -4.91
C GLY A 187 -34.85 8.58 -4.98
N LYS A 188 -35.71 8.84 -5.93
CA LYS A 188 -36.54 10.04 -5.89
C LYS A 188 -37.40 10.00 -4.64
N LYS A 189 -36.96 10.66 -3.56
CA LYS A 189 -37.91 11.10 -2.53
C LYS A 189 -38.73 12.24 -3.17
N GLU A 190 -39.84 11.92 -3.75
CA GLU A 190 -40.89 12.92 -4.03
C GLU A 190 -41.23 13.52 -2.67
N LEU A 191 -40.92 14.79 -2.50
CA LEU A 191 -41.52 15.60 -1.44
C LEU A 191 -42.97 15.72 -1.82
N GLU A 192 -43.85 14.90 -1.22
CA GLU A 192 -45.26 15.19 -1.17
C GLU A 192 -45.43 16.46 -0.31
N ILE A 193 -45.86 17.54 -0.96
CA ILE A 193 -46.29 18.81 -0.34
C ILE A 193 -47.77 18.69 -0.06
#